data_24732c1af25e77df2507f540347a37b4
#
_entry.id   24732c1af25e77df2507f540347a37b4
#
_cell.length_a   1.000
_cell.length_b   1.000
_cell.length_c   1.000
_cell.angle_alpha   90.00
_cell.angle_beta   90.00
_cell.angle_gamma   90.00
#
_symmetry.space_group_name_H-M   'P 1'
#
loop_
_entity.id
_entity.type
_entity.pdbx_description
1 polymer ?
#
loop_
_entity_poly.entity_id
_entity_poly.type
_entity_poly.pdbx_seq_one_letter_code
_entity_poly.pdbx_strand_id
1 'polypeptide(L)'
;MANKDKTIYITFNGEIYNAFQLKNELIDSNYNFKSKTDTEIILILYEKYGLEYTLKKLNGMFAICILDLRKNQIFLARDRFGIKPLYYIFNKKIFFIFI
;
A
#
# COMPACT_ATOMS: atom_id res chain seq x y z
N MET A 1 0.58 -10.53 -4.64
CA MET A 1 1.95 -10.06 -4.93
C MET A 1 2.75 -9.99 -3.65
N ALA A 2 4.01 -10.31 -3.70
CA ALA A 2 4.88 -10.30 -2.53
C ALA A 2 6.17 -9.53 -2.83
N ASN A 3 6.81 -9.01 -1.76
CA ASN A 3 8.12 -8.40 -1.90
C ASN A 3 9.20 -9.48 -2.12
N LYS A 4 10.44 -9.06 -2.33
CA LYS A 4 11.54 -9.95 -2.74
C LYS A 4 11.77 -11.09 -1.74
N ASP A 5 11.77 -10.81 -0.46
CA ASP A 5 12.02 -11.82 0.59
C ASP A 5 10.75 -12.47 1.12
N LYS A 6 9.60 -12.18 0.50
CA LYS A 6 8.30 -12.76 0.84
C LYS A 6 7.88 -12.53 2.29
N THR A 7 8.23 -11.38 2.83
CA THR A 7 7.79 -10.96 4.16
C THR A 7 6.57 -10.06 4.13
N ILE A 8 6.24 -9.52 2.96
CA ILE A 8 5.09 -8.64 2.77
C ILE A 8 4.29 -9.15 1.58
N TYR A 9 2.99 -9.34 1.80
CA TYR A 9 2.04 -9.76 0.77
C TYR A 9 0.97 -8.71 0.64
N ILE A 10 0.60 -8.37 -0.60
CA ILE A 10 -0.41 -7.36 -0.87
C ILE A 10 -1.46 -7.88 -1.85
N THR A 11 -2.71 -7.56 -1.58
CA THR A 11 -3.83 -7.71 -2.50
C THR A 11 -4.42 -6.33 -2.73
N PHE A 12 -4.65 -5.99 -3.98
CA PHE A 12 -5.14 -4.68 -4.35
C PHE A 12 -6.26 -4.82 -5.38
N ASN A 13 -7.30 -4.04 -5.19
CA ASN A 13 -8.40 -3.90 -6.14
C ASN A 13 -8.72 -2.43 -6.29
N GLY A 14 -8.73 -1.93 -7.53
CA GLY A 14 -9.06 -0.54 -7.79
C GLY A 14 -8.16 0.10 -8.82
N GLU A 15 -8.05 1.41 -8.74
CA GLU A 15 -7.28 2.21 -9.68
C GLU A 15 -6.60 3.36 -8.95
N ILE A 16 -5.31 3.55 -9.19
CA ILE A 16 -4.52 4.63 -8.62
C ILE A 16 -4.30 5.67 -9.71
N TYR A 17 -4.90 6.84 -9.54
CA TYR A 17 -4.90 7.90 -10.56
C TYR A 17 -3.53 8.53 -10.76
N ASN A 18 -2.73 8.61 -9.70
CA ASN A 18 -1.38 9.18 -9.76
C ASN A 18 -0.29 8.11 -9.85
N ALA A 19 -0.62 6.93 -10.36
CA ALA A 19 0.31 5.81 -10.46
C ALA A 19 1.57 6.16 -11.26
N PHE A 20 1.39 6.81 -12.40
CA PHE A 20 2.51 7.19 -13.28
C PHE A 20 3.51 8.10 -12.55
N GLN A 21 3.02 9.09 -11.84
CA GLN A 21 3.87 10.00 -11.07
C GLN A 21 4.62 9.27 -9.98
N LEU A 22 3.93 8.42 -9.22
CA LEU A 22 4.55 7.65 -8.13
C LEU A 22 5.61 6.70 -8.67
N LYS A 23 5.31 6.05 -9.79
CA LYS A 23 6.26 5.14 -10.44
C LYS A 23 7.54 5.85 -10.82
N ASN A 24 7.43 7.04 -11.42
CA ASN A 24 8.59 7.82 -11.82
C ASN A 24 9.43 8.26 -10.61
N GLU A 25 8.80 8.65 -9.52
CA GLU A 25 9.51 8.98 -8.29
C GLU A 25 10.31 7.79 -7.76
N LEU A 26 9.75 6.59 -7.84
CA LEU A 26 10.43 5.37 -7.40
C LEU A 26 11.56 4.98 -8.34
N ILE A 27 11.40 5.16 -9.64
CA ILE A 27 12.47 4.92 -10.62
C ILE A 27 13.64 5.86 -10.36
N ASP A 28 13.37 7.12 -10.07
CA ASP A 28 14.40 8.10 -9.73
C ASP A 28 15.16 7.71 -8.45
N SER A 29 14.54 6.91 -7.60
CA SER A 29 15.17 6.35 -6.40
C SER A 29 15.88 5.00 -6.66
N ASN A 30 16.15 4.69 -7.92
CA ASN A 30 16.85 3.47 -8.36
C ASN A 30 16.07 2.18 -8.16
N TYR A 31 14.75 2.24 -8.13
CA TYR A 31 13.95 1.02 -8.07
C TYR A 31 13.68 0.47 -9.47
N ASN A 32 13.85 -0.84 -9.63
CA ASN A 32 13.56 -1.55 -10.88
C ASN A 32 12.23 -2.29 -10.75
N PHE A 33 11.24 -1.84 -11.54
CA PHE A 33 9.92 -2.48 -11.55
C PHE A 33 9.96 -3.79 -12.32
N LYS A 34 9.31 -4.82 -11.77
CA LYS A 34 9.21 -6.15 -12.37
C LYS A 34 7.88 -6.37 -13.07
N SER A 35 6.89 -5.54 -12.79
CA SER A 35 5.56 -5.60 -13.38
C SER A 35 5.11 -4.22 -13.79
N LYS A 36 3.97 -4.16 -14.51
CA LYS A 36 3.36 -2.89 -14.91
C LYS A 36 2.15 -2.52 -14.05
N THR A 37 1.95 -3.21 -12.93
CA THR A 37 0.75 -3.05 -12.13
C THR A 37 0.91 -2.00 -11.06
N ASP A 38 -0.21 -1.36 -10.69
CA ASP A 38 -0.27 -0.42 -9.58
C ASP A 38 0.04 -1.11 -8.25
N THR A 39 -0.25 -2.40 -8.15
CA THR A 39 0.01 -3.20 -6.95
C THR A 39 1.47 -3.15 -6.55
N GLU A 40 2.37 -3.23 -7.51
CA GLU A 40 3.81 -3.16 -7.22
C GLU A 40 4.22 -1.80 -6.67
N ILE A 41 3.62 -0.72 -7.18
CA ILE A 41 3.88 0.63 -6.68
C ILE A 41 3.51 0.72 -5.20
N ILE A 42 2.34 0.22 -4.85
CA ILE A 42 1.85 0.23 -3.47
C ILE A 42 2.77 -0.60 -2.57
N LEU A 43 3.14 -1.78 -3.02
CA LEU A 43 4.02 -2.68 -2.29
C LEU A 43 5.35 -2.03 -1.95
N ILE A 44 5.96 -1.37 -2.93
CA ILE A 44 7.25 -0.70 -2.76
C ILE A 44 7.13 0.50 -1.83
N LEU A 45 6.11 1.32 -2.01
CA LEU A 45 5.87 2.46 -1.13
C LEU A 45 5.70 2.00 0.31
N TYR A 46 4.93 0.93 0.50
CA TYR A 46 4.72 0.38 1.84
C TYR A 46 6.02 -0.14 2.44
N GLU A 47 6.78 -0.90 1.68
CA GLU A 47 8.04 -1.48 2.17
C GLU A 47 9.04 -0.40 2.55
N LYS A 48 9.13 0.68 1.77
CA LYS A 48 10.10 1.75 2.00
C LYS A 48 9.66 2.74 3.07
N TYR A 49 8.38 3.11 3.09
CA TYR A 49 7.92 4.28 3.84
C TYR A 49 6.83 3.97 4.85
N GLY A 50 6.25 2.76 4.84
CA GLY A 50 5.21 2.36 5.76
C GLY A 50 3.81 2.72 5.29
N LEU A 51 2.81 2.33 6.09
CA LEU A 51 1.40 2.42 5.71
C LEU A 51 0.91 3.86 5.61
N GLU A 52 1.21 4.67 6.61
CA GLU A 52 0.69 6.04 6.67
C GLU A 52 1.16 6.89 5.50
N TYR A 53 2.44 6.85 5.21
CA TYR A 53 3.02 7.56 4.07
C TYR A 53 2.39 7.09 2.76
N THR A 54 2.27 5.77 2.59
CA THR A 54 1.71 5.17 1.39
C THR A 54 0.28 5.63 1.16
N LEU A 55 -0.58 5.54 2.19
CA LEU A 55 -1.98 5.94 2.06
C LEU A 55 -2.14 7.42 1.76
N LYS A 56 -1.27 8.27 2.30
CA LYS A 56 -1.31 9.70 2.00
C LYS A 56 -0.90 10.03 0.57
N LYS A 57 -0.06 9.21 -0.03
CA LYS A 57 0.42 9.42 -1.40
C LYS A 57 -0.55 8.92 -2.46
N LEU A 58 -1.36 7.93 -2.14
CA LEU A 58 -2.26 7.32 -3.12
C LEU A 58 -3.46 8.23 -3.40
N ASN A 59 -3.72 8.44 -4.68
CA ASN A 59 -4.91 9.14 -5.14
C ASN A 59 -5.66 8.21 -6.09
N GLY A 60 -6.86 7.79 -5.68
CA GLY A 60 -7.62 6.84 -6.49
C GLY A 60 -8.77 6.20 -5.75
N MET A 61 -9.33 5.19 -6.37
CA MET A 61 -10.34 4.32 -5.80
C MET A 61 -9.71 2.95 -5.56
N PHE A 62 -9.67 2.50 -4.29
CA PHE A 62 -8.95 1.27 -4.00
C PHE A 62 -9.42 0.58 -2.74
N ALA A 63 -9.17 -0.72 -2.70
CA ALA A 63 -9.20 -1.54 -1.50
C ALA A 63 -7.89 -2.32 -1.45
N ILE A 64 -7.22 -2.27 -0.32
CA ILE A 64 -5.90 -2.86 -0.15
C ILE A 64 -5.89 -3.74 1.09
N CYS A 65 -5.29 -4.92 0.96
CA CYS A 65 -4.99 -5.78 2.09
C CYS A 65 -3.49 -6.06 2.08
N ILE A 66 -2.82 -5.77 3.19
CA ILE A 66 -1.38 -6.02 3.33
C ILE A 66 -1.17 -6.94 4.51
N LEU A 67 -0.48 -8.06 4.26
CA LEU A 67 0.00 -8.95 5.30
C LEU A 67 1.50 -8.68 5.48
N ASP A 68 1.87 -8.18 6.64
CA ASP A 68 3.26 -7.90 6.97
C ASP A 68 3.74 -8.89 8.02
N LEU A 69 4.50 -9.88 7.59
CA LEU A 69 5.02 -10.93 8.48
C LEU A 69 6.12 -10.40 9.40
N ARG A 70 6.78 -9.32 9.03
CA ARG A 70 7.81 -8.70 9.88
C ARG A 70 7.20 -8.14 11.16
N LYS A 71 5.95 -7.69 11.08
CA LYS A 71 5.21 -7.08 12.19
C LYS A 71 4.13 -7.98 12.76
N ASN A 72 3.86 -9.13 12.11
CA ASN A 72 2.71 -9.98 12.42
C ASN A 72 1.39 -9.19 12.39
N GLN A 73 1.21 -8.39 11.34
CA GLN A 73 0.05 -7.51 11.22
C GLN A 73 -0.60 -7.65 9.86
N ILE A 74 -1.92 -7.46 9.83
CA ILE A 74 -2.71 -7.37 8.61
C ILE A 74 -3.32 -5.98 8.58
N PHE A 75 -3.09 -5.26 7.48
CA PHE A 75 -3.67 -3.94 7.25
C PHE A 75 -4.75 -4.04 6.18
N LEU A 76 -5.92 -3.49 6.49
CA LEU A 76 -7.01 -3.34 5.54
C LEU A 76 -7.25 -1.86 5.35
N ALA A 77 -7.20 -1.39 4.12
CA ALA A 77 -7.37 0.02 3.81
C ALA A 77 -8.24 0.20 2.59
N ARG A 78 -8.99 1.28 2.57
CA ARG A 78 -9.77 1.67 1.40
C ARG A 78 -9.60 3.16 1.15
N ASP A 79 -9.97 3.55 -0.06
CA ASP A 79 -9.88 4.94 -0.48
C ASP A 79 -10.80 5.86 0.31
N ARG A 80 -10.52 7.13 0.16
CA ARG A 80 -11.28 8.21 0.75
C ARG A 80 -12.47 8.53 -0.13
N PHE A 81 -13.65 8.15 0.29
CA PHE A 81 -14.90 8.45 -0.42
C PHE A 81 -15.44 9.81 0.04
N GLY A 82 -14.69 10.89 -0.24
CA GLY A 82 -15.00 12.23 0.25
C GLY A 82 -14.84 12.37 1.76
N ILE A 83 -14.39 11.33 2.45
CA ILE A 83 -14.21 11.21 3.90
C ILE A 83 -12.77 10.77 4.13
N LYS A 84 -12.34 10.75 5.37
CA LYS A 84 -11.00 10.26 5.71
C LYS A 84 -10.85 8.79 5.39
N PRO A 85 -9.70 8.34 4.88
CA PRO A 85 -9.46 6.92 4.65
C PRO A 85 -9.59 6.14 5.95
N LEU A 86 -10.14 4.94 5.84
CA LEU A 86 -10.32 4.04 6.95
C LEU A 86 -9.39 2.85 6.75
N TYR A 87 -8.64 2.48 7.80
CA TYR A 87 -7.91 1.23 7.74
C TYR A 87 -7.92 0.52 9.09
N TYR A 88 -7.67 -0.79 9.03
CA TYR A 88 -7.61 -1.65 10.19
C TYR A 88 -6.20 -2.21 10.34
N ILE A 89 -5.72 -2.26 11.56
CA ILE A 89 -4.53 -3.01 11.90
C ILE A 89 -4.98 -4.20 12.71
N PHE A 90 -4.71 -5.40 12.21
CA PHE A 90 -5.08 -6.64 12.88
C PHE A 90 -3.80 -7.36 13.29
N ASN A 91 -3.59 -7.43 14.61
CA ASN A 91 -2.52 -8.25 15.14
C ASN A 91 -3.16 -9.17 16.21
N LYS A 92 -2.96 -9.13 17.42
CA LYS A 92 -3.78 -9.80 18.44
C LYS A 92 -4.97 -8.96 18.90
N LYS A 93 -5.03 -7.70 18.42
CA LYS A 93 -6.09 -6.75 18.71
C LYS A 93 -6.47 -6.04 17.42
N ILE A 94 -7.73 -5.63 17.33
CA ILE A 94 -8.24 -4.87 16.20
C ILE A 94 -8.23 -3.40 16.57
N PHE A 95 -7.61 -2.57 15.75
CA PHE A 95 -7.61 -1.13 15.90
C PHE A 95 -8.26 -0.48 14.70
N PHE A 96 -9.12 0.50 14.95
CA PHE A 96 -9.69 1.35 13.90
C PHE A 96 -8.92 2.66 13.90
N ILE A 97 -8.35 3.02 12.76
CA ILE A 97 -7.61 4.27 12.63
C ILE A 97 -8.20 5.06 11.46
N PHE A 98 -8.56 6.30 11.72
CA PHE A 98 -9.05 7.24 10.72
C PHE A 98 -7.92 8.20 10.35
N ILE A 99 -7.65 8.27 9.06
CA ILE A 99 -6.64 9.18 8.54
C ILE A 99 -7.28 10.26 7.69
#